data_897f98f6df68eb0f6388fc4dc32e1631
#
_entry.id   897f98f6df68eb0f6388fc4dc32e1631
#
_cell.length_a   1.000
_cell.length_b   1.000
_cell.length_c   1.000
_cell.angle_alpha   90.00
_cell.angle_beta   90.00
_cell.angle_gamma   90.00
#
_symmetry.space_group_name_H-M   'P 1'
#
loop_
_entity.id
_entity.type
_entity.pdbx_description
1 polymer ?
#
loop_
_entity_poly.entity_id
_entity_poly.type
_entity_poly.pdbx_seq_one_letter_code
_entity_poly.pdbx_strand_id
1 'polypeptide(L)'
;MPPDAYEIVRPAILLGGLSARGLHVTGQTAGPIWPSASPPEAAIALHWELGDVAELPRVRAELRRHATRDDPGPMDPDLLDQLILALDEMASNALRHGGGSVTATVRQTPDAYLVEVSDAAIHAPPSPAVGRDPSEGGLGLYLIAELSTQHGWYVSNGHKFVWALLPRA
;
A
#
# COMPACT_ATOMS: atom_id res chain seq x y z
N MET A 1 -11.71 -41.83 -5.36
CA MET A 1 -12.47 -40.66 -5.85
C MET A 1 -11.59 -39.42 -5.68
N PRO A 2 -10.97 -38.91 -6.73
CA PRO A 2 -10.26 -37.61 -6.65
C PRO A 2 -11.23 -36.45 -6.92
N PRO A 3 -11.05 -35.27 -6.31
CA PRO A 3 -11.82 -34.11 -6.66
C PRO A 3 -11.24 -33.37 -7.88
N ASP A 4 -12.16 -32.82 -8.63
CA ASP A 4 -12.06 -32.31 -9.98
C ASP A 4 -11.19 -31.07 -10.16
N ALA A 5 -10.60 -31.00 -11.34
CA ALA A 5 -9.77 -29.97 -11.89
C ALA A 5 -10.53 -28.65 -12.09
N TYR A 6 -9.92 -27.54 -11.69
CA TYR A 6 -10.34 -26.21 -12.13
C TYR A 6 -9.90 -25.96 -13.57
N GLU A 7 -10.89 -25.89 -14.42
CA GLU A 7 -10.75 -25.61 -15.85
C GLU A 7 -10.46 -24.11 -16.05
N ILE A 8 -9.26 -23.81 -16.57
CA ILE A 8 -8.85 -22.46 -16.95
C ILE A 8 -9.49 -22.15 -18.31
N VAL A 9 -10.52 -21.31 -18.32
CA VAL A 9 -11.13 -20.80 -19.55
C VAL A 9 -10.24 -19.70 -20.14
N ARG A 10 -9.56 -20.00 -21.24
CA ARG A 10 -8.89 -19.03 -22.09
C ARG A 10 -9.92 -18.35 -22.99
N PRO A 11 -9.99 -17.02 -23.11
CA PRO A 11 -10.78 -16.38 -24.15
C PRO A 11 -10.08 -16.49 -25.52
N ALA A 12 -10.83 -16.97 -26.51
CA ALA A 12 -10.42 -17.06 -27.90
C ALA A 12 -10.32 -15.69 -28.54
N ILE A 13 -9.23 -15.47 -29.27
CA ILE A 13 -9.05 -14.31 -30.16
C ILE A 13 -9.85 -14.55 -31.43
N LEU A 14 -10.85 -13.72 -31.70
CA LEU A 14 -11.51 -13.63 -33.00
C LEU A 14 -11.09 -12.34 -33.68
N LEU A 15 -10.30 -12.49 -34.75
CA LEU A 15 -10.00 -11.44 -35.73
C LEU A 15 -11.17 -11.35 -36.74
N GLY A 16 -11.64 -10.13 -36.97
CA GLY A 16 -12.48 -9.86 -38.12
C GLY A 16 -13.29 -8.57 -38.12
N GLY A 17 -12.91 -7.62 -38.95
CA GLY A 17 -13.80 -6.67 -39.58
C GLY A 17 -13.79 -5.20 -39.11
N LEU A 18 -13.17 -4.34 -39.90
CA LEU A 18 -13.21 -2.88 -39.83
C LEU A 18 -14.64 -2.30 -39.88
N SER A 19 -14.95 -1.34 -39.02
CA SER A 19 -15.63 -0.12 -39.44
C SER A 19 -15.38 1.02 -38.44
N ALA A 20 -14.80 2.09 -38.94
CA ALA A 20 -14.52 3.31 -38.22
C ALA A 20 -15.80 4.11 -37.99
N ARG A 21 -16.17 4.38 -36.76
CA ARG A 21 -16.90 5.58 -36.31
C ARG A 21 -16.91 5.66 -34.79
N GLY A 22 -16.27 6.73 -34.24
CA GLY A 22 -16.60 7.32 -32.96
C GLY A 22 -16.34 6.45 -31.73
N LEU A 23 -15.11 6.05 -31.45
CA LEU A 23 -14.71 5.54 -30.16
C LEU A 23 -14.43 6.72 -29.21
N HIS A 24 -15.44 7.14 -28.48
CA HIS A 24 -15.20 7.71 -27.16
C HIS A 24 -14.64 6.58 -26.28
N VAL A 25 -13.32 6.48 -26.26
CA VAL A 25 -12.63 5.65 -25.27
C VAL A 25 -12.67 6.41 -23.96
N THR A 26 -13.75 6.25 -23.20
CA THR A 26 -13.72 6.45 -21.76
C THR A 26 -13.03 5.22 -21.17
N GLY A 27 -11.75 5.06 -21.46
CA GLY A 27 -10.89 4.14 -20.75
C GLY A 27 -10.57 4.76 -19.39
N GLN A 28 -11.49 4.66 -18.45
CA GLN A 28 -11.12 4.71 -17.05
C GLN A 28 -10.30 3.45 -16.79
N THR A 29 -8.98 3.57 -16.86
CA THR A 29 -8.09 2.59 -16.27
C THR A 29 -8.39 2.63 -14.77
N ALA A 30 -9.11 1.61 -14.30
CA ALA A 30 -9.29 1.41 -12.88
C ALA A 30 -7.87 1.34 -12.27
N GLY A 31 -7.56 2.26 -11.37
CA GLY A 31 -6.29 2.26 -10.67
C GLY A 31 -6.15 1.04 -9.77
N PRO A 32 -4.96 0.82 -9.18
CA PRO A 32 -4.75 -0.32 -8.30
C PRO A 32 -5.78 -0.33 -7.18
N ILE A 33 -6.42 -1.48 -7.00
CA ILE A 33 -7.39 -1.71 -5.94
C ILE A 33 -6.64 -2.16 -4.70
N TRP A 34 -6.98 -1.58 -3.54
CA TRP A 34 -6.50 -2.07 -2.25
C TRP A 34 -7.42 -3.20 -1.77
N PRO A 35 -7.01 -4.47 -1.90
CA PRO A 35 -7.87 -5.58 -1.56
C PRO A 35 -8.02 -5.72 -0.04
N SER A 36 -9.16 -6.26 0.39
CA SER A 36 -9.33 -6.69 1.78
C SER A 36 -8.54 -7.97 1.98
N ALA A 37 -7.38 -7.86 2.61
CA ALA A 37 -6.46 -8.97 2.86
C ALA A 37 -5.57 -8.66 4.06
N SER A 38 -5.18 -9.69 4.79
CA SER A 38 -4.19 -9.60 5.86
C SER A 38 -2.76 -9.67 5.29
N PRO A 39 -1.80 -8.97 5.92
CA PRO A 39 -0.40 -9.04 5.50
C PRO A 39 0.23 -10.41 5.84
N PRO A 40 1.36 -10.73 5.19
CA PRO A 40 2.18 -11.86 5.63
C PRO A 40 2.76 -11.64 7.03
N GLU A 41 3.16 -12.72 7.69
CA GLU A 41 3.87 -12.62 8.97
C GLU A 41 5.22 -11.94 8.80
N ALA A 42 5.52 -10.98 9.68
CA ALA A 42 6.76 -10.22 9.68
C ALA A 42 7.11 -9.76 11.09
N ALA A 43 8.41 -9.70 11.39
CA ALA A 43 8.90 -9.22 12.69
C ALA A 43 8.83 -7.69 12.78
N ILE A 44 8.38 -7.14 13.91
CA ILE A 44 8.35 -5.68 14.13
C ILE A 44 9.78 -5.18 14.27
N ALA A 45 10.14 -4.20 13.42
CA ALA A 45 11.39 -3.48 13.47
C ALA A 45 11.23 -2.09 14.13
N LEU A 46 10.16 -1.36 13.75
CA LEU A 46 9.85 -0.04 14.27
C LEU A 46 8.35 0.10 14.53
N HIS A 47 7.98 0.86 15.54
CA HIS A 47 6.60 1.15 15.91
C HIS A 47 6.46 2.57 16.44
N TRP A 48 5.40 3.28 16.03
CA TRP A 48 5.06 4.63 16.49
C TRP A 48 3.58 4.76 16.79
N GLU A 49 3.28 5.49 17.84
CA GLU A 49 1.96 6.07 18.09
C GLU A 49 2.01 7.53 17.64
N LEU A 50 1.03 7.95 16.84
CA LEU A 50 1.01 9.25 16.19
C LEU A 50 -0.26 10.01 16.54
N GLY A 51 -0.10 11.27 16.96
CA GLY A 51 -1.20 12.18 17.26
C GLY A 51 -1.35 13.31 16.24
N ASP A 52 -0.28 13.67 15.52
CA ASP A 52 -0.26 14.79 14.59
C ASP A 52 0.73 14.55 13.44
N VAL A 53 0.43 15.16 12.27
CA VAL A 53 1.31 15.13 11.10
C VAL A 53 2.67 15.78 11.36
N ALA A 54 2.77 16.70 12.32
CA ALA A 54 4.01 17.30 12.74
C ALA A 54 5.04 16.33 13.34
N GLU A 55 4.60 15.12 13.68
CA GLU A 55 5.49 14.04 14.17
C GLU A 55 6.20 13.30 13.05
N LEU A 56 5.74 13.38 11.81
CA LEU A 56 6.30 12.63 10.67
C LEU A 56 7.79 12.92 10.41
N PRO A 57 8.34 14.13 10.59
CA PRO A 57 9.78 14.35 10.50
C PRO A 57 10.59 13.49 11.48
N ARG A 58 10.07 13.27 12.70
CA ARG A 58 10.71 12.38 13.69
C ARG A 58 10.69 10.93 13.22
N VAL A 59 9.55 10.47 12.72
CA VAL A 59 9.41 9.12 12.16
C VAL A 59 10.41 8.86 11.04
N ARG A 60 10.52 9.80 10.09
CA ARG A 60 11.50 9.72 8.99
C ARG A 60 12.94 9.65 9.49
N ALA A 61 13.29 10.45 10.50
CA ALA A 61 14.63 10.45 11.09
C ALA A 61 14.95 9.12 11.77
N GLU A 62 14.00 8.52 12.46
CA GLU A 62 14.15 7.21 13.10
C GLU A 62 14.27 6.09 12.07
N LEU A 63 13.48 6.12 11.00
CA LEU A 63 13.59 5.16 9.90
C LEU A 63 14.97 5.25 9.21
N ARG A 64 15.47 6.46 8.93
CA ARG A 64 16.82 6.64 8.37
C ARG A 64 17.91 6.09 9.27
N ARG A 65 17.81 6.30 10.59
CA ARG A 65 18.76 5.72 11.55
C ARG A 65 18.69 4.19 11.58
N HIS A 66 17.52 3.62 11.47
CA HIS A 66 17.34 2.17 11.37
C HIS A 66 18.00 1.63 10.10
N ALA A 67 17.77 2.27 8.96
CA ALA A 67 18.29 1.87 7.65
C ALA A 67 19.81 1.81 7.60
N THR A 68 20.53 2.63 8.39
CA THR A 68 22.01 2.58 8.47
C THR A 68 22.54 1.40 9.26
N ARG A 69 21.70 0.73 10.05
CA ARG A 69 22.04 -0.39 10.94
C ARG A 69 21.37 -1.70 10.54
N ASP A 70 20.76 -1.72 9.36
CA ASP A 70 20.03 -2.89 8.88
C ASP A 70 20.98 -4.11 8.71
N ASP A 71 20.43 -5.30 8.87
CA ASP A 71 21.17 -6.57 8.69
C ASP A 71 20.72 -7.24 7.39
N PRO A 72 21.62 -7.63 6.50
CA PRO A 72 23.10 -7.79 6.66
C PRO A 72 23.95 -6.56 6.31
N GLY A 73 23.38 -5.40 6.12
CA GLY A 73 24.10 -4.17 5.82
C GLY A 73 23.15 -2.99 5.63
N PRO A 74 23.65 -1.79 5.29
CA PRO A 74 22.81 -0.63 5.09
C PRO A 74 21.72 -0.91 4.05
N MET A 75 20.50 -0.41 4.32
CA MET A 75 19.37 -0.49 3.40
C MET A 75 19.70 0.23 2.09
N ASP A 76 19.23 -0.32 0.98
CA ASP A 76 19.29 0.34 -0.32
C ASP A 76 18.64 1.73 -0.26
N PRO A 77 19.25 2.81 -0.78
CA PRO A 77 18.70 4.15 -0.73
C PRO A 77 17.35 4.30 -1.40
N ASP A 78 17.11 3.62 -2.53
CA ASP A 78 15.84 3.69 -3.24
C ASP A 78 14.73 3.03 -2.44
N LEU A 79 15.03 1.91 -1.78
CA LEU A 79 14.10 1.24 -0.86
C LEU A 79 13.78 2.12 0.36
N LEU A 80 14.79 2.80 0.91
CA LEU A 80 14.56 3.74 2.01
C LEU A 80 13.62 4.88 1.61
N ASP A 81 13.80 5.45 0.43
CA ASP A 81 12.93 6.51 -0.09
C ASP A 81 11.50 6.00 -0.34
N GLN A 82 11.33 4.77 -0.82
CA GLN A 82 10.03 4.12 -0.97
C GLN A 82 9.35 3.88 0.38
N LEU A 83 10.08 3.44 1.39
CA LEU A 83 9.56 3.26 2.75
C LEU A 83 9.14 4.57 3.39
N ILE A 84 9.91 5.64 3.19
CA ILE A 84 9.58 6.98 3.66
C ILE A 84 8.29 7.47 2.98
N LEU A 85 8.18 7.31 1.67
CA LEU A 85 6.98 7.67 0.92
C LEU A 85 5.76 6.91 1.45
N ALA A 86 5.88 5.60 1.61
CA ALA A 86 4.78 4.77 2.09
C ALA A 86 4.32 5.17 3.50
N LEU A 87 5.26 5.36 4.43
CA LEU A 87 4.95 5.83 5.79
C LEU A 87 4.28 7.21 5.79
N ASP A 88 4.84 8.18 5.07
CA ASP A 88 4.32 9.54 5.05
C ASP A 88 2.89 9.59 4.49
N GLU A 89 2.64 8.95 3.36
CA GLU A 89 1.34 8.97 2.72
C GLU A 89 0.28 8.21 3.51
N MET A 90 0.61 7.01 3.97
CA MET A 90 -0.33 6.18 4.74
C MET A 90 -0.62 6.80 6.11
N ALA A 91 0.40 7.28 6.82
CA ALA A 91 0.23 7.94 8.11
C ALA A 91 -0.48 9.30 8.00
N SER A 92 -0.16 10.11 6.98
CA SER A 92 -0.88 11.37 6.73
C SER A 92 -2.35 11.13 6.46
N ASN A 93 -2.69 10.11 5.66
CA ASN A 93 -4.08 9.75 5.38
C ASN A 93 -4.81 9.33 6.67
N ALA A 94 -4.19 8.50 7.49
CA ALA A 94 -4.75 8.06 8.76
C ALA A 94 -4.97 9.23 9.73
N LEU A 95 -3.99 10.11 9.87
CA LEU A 95 -4.06 11.28 10.76
C LEU A 95 -5.10 12.32 10.32
N ARG A 96 -5.28 12.51 9.00
CA ARG A 96 -6.23 13.49 8.47
C ARG A 96 -7.65 12.97 8.38
N HIS A 97 -7.84 11.68 8.09
CA HIS A 97 -9.13 11.13 7.70
C HIS A 97 -9.58 9.93 8.55
N GLY A 98 -8.66 9.26 9.26
CA GLY A 98 -8.94 8.03 9.97
C GLY A 98 -9.65 8.21 11.32
N GLY A 99 -9.45 9.34 11.96
CA GLY A 99 -9.92 9.58 13.32
C GLY A 99 -9.30 8.65 14.37
N GLY A 100 -9.44 9.01 15.64
CA GLY A 100 -8.92 8.20 16.76
C GLY A 100 -7.40 8.13 16.85
N SER A 101 -6.90 7.12 17.52
CA SER A 101 -5.48 6.85 17.61
C SER A 101 -4.94 6.26 16.33
N VAL A 102 -3.77 6.74 15.88
CA VAL A 102 -3.07 6.24 14.70
C VAL A 102 -1.78 5.55 15.16
N THR A 103 -1.52 4.36 14.63
CA THR A 103 -0.24 3.69 14.79
C THR A 103 0.41 3.44 13.44
N ALA A 104 1.73 3.52 13.39
CA ALA A 104 2.51 3.17 12.22
C ALA A 104 3.58 2.15 12.60
N THR A 105 3.78 1.15 11.78
CA THR A 105 4.72 0.06 12.04
C THR A 105 5.51 -0.25 10.79
N VAL A 106 6.80 -0.47 10.93
CA VAL A 106 7.64 -1.11 9.92
C VAL A 106 8.00 -2.50 10.44
N ARG A 107 7.70 -3.51 9.66
CA ARG A 107 8.03 -4.90 9.93
C ARG A 107 9.01 -5.40 8.87
N GLN A 108 9.72 -6.44 9.19
CA GLN A 108 10.76 -7.00 8.34
C GLN A 108 10.50 -8.47 8.07
N THR A 109 10.62 -8.86 6.80
CA THR A 109 10.76 -10.25 6.35
C THR A 109 12.18 -10.44 5.80
N PRO A 110 12.62 -11.67 5.47
CA PRO A 110 13.94 -11.89 4.88
C PRO A 110 14.18 -11.12 3.58
N ASP A 111 13.13 -10.88 2.80
CA ASP A 111 13.17 -10.35 1.43
C ASP A 111 12.36 -9.06 1.20
N ALA A 112 11.73 -8.51 2.26
CA ALA A 112 10.89 -7.33 2.13
C ALA A 112 10.74 -6.55 3.44
N TYR A 113 10.21 -5.32 3.33
CA TYR A 113 9.68 -4.54 4.44
C TYR A 113 8.17 -4.36 4.31
N LEU A 114 7.47 -4.57 5.39
CA LEU A 114 6.04 -4.34 5.52
C LEU A 114 5.81 -3.01 6.26
N VAL A 115 5.20 -2.05 5.59
CA VAL A 115 4.66 -0.84 6.21
C VAL A 115 3.19 -1.07 6.53
N GLU A 116 2.78 -0.79 7.76
CA GLU A 116 1.39 -0.93 8.20
C GLU A 116 0.99 0.28 9.05
N VAL A 117 -0.16 0.86 8.76
CA VAL A 117 -0.73 1.99 9.50
C VAL A 117 -2.15 1.66 9.90
N SER A 118 -2.50 1.96 11.16
CA SER A 118 -3.87 1.76 11.66
C SER A 118 -4.54 3.08 12.05
N ASP A 119 -5.86 3.12 11.87
CA ASP A 119 -6.74 4.19 12.30
C ASP A 119 -8.13 3.65 12.73
N ALA A 120 -9.03 4.55 13.15
CA ALA A 120 -10.36 4.17 13.63
C ALA A 120 -11.46 4.15 12.54
N ALA A 121 -11.15 4.50 11.28
CA ALA A 121 -12.14 4.59 10.18
C ALA A 121 -12.43 3.22 9.56
N ILE A 122 -13.00 2.31 10.34
CA ILE A 122 -13.23 0.90 9.95
C ILE A 122 -14.18 0.71 8.76
N HIS A 123 -14.99 1.73 8.42
CA HIS A 123 -15.94 1.69 7.30
C HIS A 123 -15.43 2.43 6.04
N ALA A 124 -14.22 2.98 6.09
CA ALA A 124 -13.61 3.73 4.99
C ALA A 124 -12.41 2.99 4.41
N PRO A 125 -12.60 2.12 3.40
CA PRO A 125 -11.48 1.44 2.75
C PRO A 125 -10.51 2.43 2.11
N PRO A 126 -9.22 2.07 1.95
CA PRO A 126 -8.26 2.90 1.24
C PRO A 126 -8.73 3.14 -0.20
N SER A 127 -8.75 4.41 -0.60
CA SER A 127 -9.20 4.81 -1.94
C SER A 127 -8.08 5.57 -2.64
N PRO A 128 -7.29 4.91 -3.51
CA PRO A 128 -6.34 5.60 -4.37
C PRO A 128 -7.07 6.58 -5.29
N ALA A 129 -6.55 7.79 -5.42
CA ALA A 129 -7.09 8.76 -6.37
C ALA A 129 -6.64 8.38 -7.79
N VAL A 130 -7.58 7.91 -8.59
CA VAL A 130 -7.40 7.72 -10.02
C VAL A 130 -8.25 8.76 -10.73
N GLY A 131 -7.60 9.64 -11.51
CA GLY A 131 -8.31 10.69 -12.26
C GLY A 131 -8.86 11.84 -11.40
N ARG A 132 -8.40 12.00 -10.16
CA ARG A 132 -8.71 13.14 -9.29
C ARG A 132 -7.56 14.16 -9.31
N ASP A 133 -7.86 15.38 -8.83
CA ASP A 133 -6.84 16.39 -8.60
C ASP A 133 -5.83 15.87 -7.55
N PRO A 134 -4.50 15.94 -7.81
CA PRO A 134 -3.49 15.54 -6.83
C PRO A 134 -3.62 16.23 -5.47
N SER A 135 -4.24 17.43 -5.41
CA SER A 135 -4.50 18.16 -4.18
C SER A 135 -5.54 17.48 -3.28
N GLU A 136 -6.38 16.59 -3.81
CA GLU A 136 -7.40 15.86 -3.04
C GLU A 136 -6.86 14.62 -2.33
N GLY A 137 -5.58 14.29 -2.49
CA GLY A 137 -4.93 13.13 -1.90
C GLY A 137 -5.23 11.82 -2.66
N GLY A 138 -4.52 10.75 -2.29
CA GLY A 138 -4.69 9.41 -2.86
C GLY A 138 -3.72 9.06 -3.99
N LEU A 139 -2.96 10.01 -4.54
CA LEU A 139 -1.88 9.72 -5.48
C LEU A 139 -0.78 8.90 -4.81
N GLY A 140 -0.50 9.18 -3.53
CA GLY A 140 0.47 8.41 -2.74
C GLY A 140 0.08 6.95 -2.61
N LEU A 141 -1.18 6.63 -2.31
CA LEU A 141 -1.66 5.24 -2.26
C LEU A 141 -1.55 4.53 -3.62
N TYR A 142 -1.77 5.25 -4.71
CA TYR A 142 -1.55 4.71 -6.06
C TYR A 142 -0.08 4.32 -6.26
N LEU A 143 0.85 5.23 -5.97
CA LEU A 143 2.29 4.99 -6.12
C LEU A 143 2.77 3.85 -5.22
N ILE A 144 2.29 3.77 -3.97
CA ILE A 144 2.64 2.69 -3.04
C ILE A 144 2.17 1.34 -3.58
N ALA A 145 0.96 1.26 -4.13
CA ALA A 145 0.45 0.04 -4.74
C ALA A 145 1.33 -0.43 -5.92
N GLU A 146 1.82 0.51 -6.76
CA GLU A 146 2.71 0.21 -7.88
C GLU A 146 4.11 -0.26 -7.42
N LEU A 147 4.61 0.27 -6.30
CA LEU A 147 5.93 -0.07 -5.75
C LEU A 147 5.92 -1.36 -4.93
N SER A 148 4.77 -1.74 -4.39
CA SER A 148 4.63 -2.90 -3.52
C SER A 148 4.44 -4.20 -4.31
N THR A 149 4.98 -5.29 -3.79
CA THR A 149 4.69 -6.64 -4.32
C THR A 149 3.33 -7.15 -3.87
N GLN A 150 2.89 -6.72 -2.69
CA GLN A 150 1.57 -6.99 -2.13
C GLN A 150 1.12 -5.79 -1.30
N HIS A 151 -0.17 -5.54 -1.28
CA HIS A 151 -0.77 -4.51 -0.44
C HIS A 151 -2.22 -4.88 -0.13
N GLY A 152 -2.78 -4.26 0.89
CA GLY A 152 -4.15 -4.53 1.26
C GLY A 152 -4.56 -3.78 2.53
N TRP A 153 -5.74 -4.10 3.01
CA TRP A 153 -6.27 -3.57 4.25
C TRP A 153 -7.15 -4.60 4.94
N TYR A 154 -7.30 -4.47 6.25
CA TYR A 154 -8.19 -5.31 7.05
C TYR A 154 -8.68 -4.55 8.28
N VAL A 155 -9.68 -5.09 8.95
CA VAL A 155 -10.19 -4.58 10.22
C VAL A 155 -9.95 -5.61 11.30
N SER A 156 -9.39 -5.17 12.43
CA SER A 156 -9.17 -5.99 13.61
C SER A 156 -9.29 -5.14 14.88
N ASN A 157 -9.94 -5.68 15.89
CA ASN A 157 -10.10 -5.03 17.21
C ASN A 157 -10.60 -3.58 17.13
N GLY A 158 -11.52 -3.28 16.21
CA GLY A 158 -12.10 -1.95 16.06
C GLY A 158 -11.19 -0.92 15.38
N HIS A 159 -10.12 -1.36 14.74
CA HIS A 159 -9.22 -0.52 13.93
C HIS A 159 -9.12 -1.03 12.50
N LYS A 160 -8.96 -0.10 11.58
CA LYS A 160 -8.60 -0.39 10.19
C LYS A 160 -7.08 -0.39 10.08
N PHE A 161 -6.53 -1.38 9.42
CA PHE A 161 -5.11 -1.52 9.10
C PHE A 161 -4.94 -1.46 7.59
N VAL A 162 -4.05 -0.59 7.13
CA VAL A 162 -3.64 -0.46 5.73
C VAL A 162 -2.17 -0.84 5.66
N TRP A 163 -1.79 -1.69 4.71
CA TRP A 163 -0.43 -2.22 4.64
C TRP A 163 0.09 -2.37 3.21
N ALA A 164 1.39 -2.31 3.05
CA ALA A 164 2.10 -2.53 1.80
C ALA A 164 3.44 -3.24 2.05
N LEU A 165 3.77 -4.21 1.19
CA LEU A 165 5.00 -4.99 1.23
C LEU A 165 5.95 -4.52 0.14
N LEU A 166 7.05 -3.87 0.53
CA LEU A 166 8.07 -3.33 -0.36
C LEU A 166 9.26 -4.28 -0.44
N PRO A 167 9.62 -4.79 -1.63
CA PRO A 167 10.67 -5.79 -1.76
C PRO A 167 12.05 -5.19 -1.46
N ARG A 168 12.91 -5.98 -0.83
CA ARG A 168 14.34 -5.74 -0.88
C ARG A 168 14.82 -6.08 -2.30
N ALA A 169 15.65 -5.23 -2.86
CA ALA A 169 16.22 -5.47 -4.18
C ALA A 169 17.20 -6.67 -4.16
#